data_64702ecc4e7681e55f4da6a132449a22
#
_entry.id   64702ecc4e7681e55f4da6a132449a22
#
_cell.length_a   1.000
_cell.length_b   1.000
_cell.length_c   1.000
_cell.angle_alpha   90.00
_cell.angle_beta   90.00
_cell.angle_gamma   90.00
#
_symmetry.space_group_name_H-M   'P 1'
#
loop_
_entity.id
_entity.type
_entity.pdbx_description
1 polymer ?
#
loop_
_entity_poly.entity_id
_entity_poly.type
_entity_poly.pdbx_seq_one_letter_code
_entity_poly.pdbx_strand_id
1 'polypeptide(L)'
;GSGKTVMSSKVLDELTSQLAEEGKQVAIIWIAPNKLHQQSYMSMRNFFSETHVLTPVMYDELDHSVSGYIKPGEVFFVNWESINKDKNILVRDTENSSSIYDIVERTKNEHHLPLIVVIDEEHMFGSRNAKQSEKVLKNLNPKVEIRISATPQKTSLAEAKEIVIVPREDVIREEMIKDGITINAGVREDDGMVGENAYLLDLALAKRKELKKAYEKEGVRINPLLLIQLPNDNSETLNEGERAIVDMVKNRLDTEYDINTDNGKLAIWLSTEKKNLEGLEKNYNLTEALLFKQAIALGWDCPRAAVLLIFRDIKSTEFGTQTVGRIMRMPEQHYYTDGILN
;
A
#
# COMPACT_ATOMS: atom_id res chain seq x y z
N GLY A 1 0.91 -7.28 3.32
CA GLY A 1 1.00 -7.57 1.97
C GLY A 1 1.49 -8.93 1.57
N SER A 2 0.88 -9.41 0.51
CA SER A 2 1.25 -10.68 -0.14
C SER A 2 2.53 -10.63 -0.98
N GLY A 3 3.41 -9.64 -0.78
CA GLY A 3 4.64 -9.50 -1.57
C GLY A 3 4.44 -9.19 -3.06
N LYS A 4 3.25 -8.71 -3.48
CA LYS A 4 2.92 -8.45 -4.90
C LYS A 4 4.02 -7.73 -5.67
N THR A 5 4.55 -6.63 -5.13
CA THR A 5 5.60 -5.85 -5.80
C THR A 5 6.88 -6.68 -5.99
N VAL A 6 7.32 -7.42 -4.97
CA VAL A 6 8.53 -8.27 -5.04
C VAL A 6 8.33 -9.42 -6.01
N MET A 7 7.19 -10.12 -5.96
CA MET A 7 6.87 -11.19 -6.91
C MET A 7 6.85 -10.68 -8.35
N SER A 8 6.19 -9.56 -8.60
CA SER A 8 6.12 -8.98 -9.94
C SER A 8 7.48 -8.49 -10.43
N SER A 9 8.31 -7.93 -9.53
CA SER A 9 9.69 -7.57 -9.86
C SER A 9 10.50 -8.78 -10.28
N LYS A 10 10.38 -9.89 -9.54
CA LYS A 10 11.06 -11.15 -9.87
C LYS A 10 10.60 -11.73 -11.21
N VAL A 11 9.29 -11.73 -11.47
CA VAL A 11 8.74 -12.18 -12.77
C VAL A 11 9.28 -11.34 -13.92
N LEU A 12 9.33 -10.00 -13.76
CA LEU A 12 9.88 -9.10 -14.78
C LEU A 12 11.36 -9.33 -15.02
N ASP A 13 12.16 -9.55 -13.96
CA ASP A 13 13.59 -9.82 -14.06
C ASP A 13 13.84 -11.13 -14.82
N GLU A 14 13.14 -12.19 -14.46
CA GLU A 14 13.22 -13.48 -15.12
C GLU A 14 12.78 -13.39 -16.59
N LEU A 15 11.65 -12.74 -16.87
CA LEU A 15 11.17 -12.51 -18.24
C LEU A 15 12.19 -11.73 -19.07
N THR A 16 12.76 -10.66 -18.50
CA THR A 16 13.74 -9.82 -19.20
C THR A 16 15.04 -10.61 -19.46
N SER A 17 15.47 -11.43 -18.51
CA SER A 17 16.64 -12.31 -18.67
C SER A 17 16.42 -13.32 -19.78
N GLN A 18 15.28 -14.01 -19.81
CA GLN A 18 14.94 -14.97 -20.87
C GLN A 18 14.87 -14.31 -22.25
N LEU A 19 14.27 -13.11 -22.33
CA LEU A 19 14.22 -12.35 -23.59
C LEU A 19 15.63 -11.94 -24.04
N ALA A 20 16.51 -11.56 -23.13
CA ALA A 20 17.88 -11.20 -23.44
C ALA A 20 18.71 -12.39 -24.00
N GLU A 21 18.48 -13.59 -23.47
CA GLU A 21 19.07 -14.83 -24.02
C GLU A 21 18.62 -15.11 -25.46
N GLU A 22 17.41 -14.71 -25.82
CA GLU A 22 16.88 -14.77 -27.19
C GLU A 22 17.32 -13.60 -28.08
N GLY A 23 18.16 -12.71 -27.59
CA GLY A 23 18.58 -11.49 -28.28
C GLY A 23 17.47 -10.44 -28.38
N LYS A 24 16.43 -10.52 -27.55
CA LYS A 24 15.31 -9.58 -27.49
C LYS A 24 15.47 -8.67 -26.26
N GLN A 25 15.07 -7.44 -26.43
CA GLN A 25 15.10 -6.43 -25.36
C GLN A 25 13.75 -5.76 -25.21
N VAL A 26 13.45 -5.25 -24.03
CA VAL A 26 12.18 -4.57 -23.67
C VAL A 26 12.42 -3.36 -22.82
N ALA A 27 11.52 -2.41 -22.89
CA ALA A 27 11.39 -1.27 -21.97
C ALA A 27 10.17 -1.47 -21.08
N ILE A 28 10.24 -1.03 -19.83
CA ILE A 28 9.18 -1.27 -18.86
C ILE A 28 8.75 0.04 -18.22
N ILE A 29 7.43 0.26 -18.10
CA ILE A 29 6.84 1.33 -17.31
C ILE A 29 6.02 0.70 -16.18
N TRP A 30 6.26 1.15 -14.94
CA TRP A 30 5.49 0.77 -13.76
C TRP A 30 4.63 1.94 -13.30
N ILE A 31 3.32 1.82 -13.44
CA ILE A 31 2.34 2.84 -13.06
C ILE A 31 1.70 2.46 -11.73
N ALA A 32 1.71 3.38 -10.76
CA ALA A 32 1.01 3.18 -9.50
C ALA A 32 0.38 4.49 -8.99
N PRO A 33 -0.78 4.44 -8.31
CA PRO A 33 -1.47 5.62 -7.81
C PRO A 33 -0.87 6.13 -6.49
N ASN A 34 -1.24 7.36 -6.10
CA ASN A 34 -1.02 7.91 -4.75
C ASN A 34 0.42 7.79 -4.22
N LYS A 35 1.42 8.02 -5.07
CA LYS A 35 2.85 7.90 -4.76
C LYS A 35 3.33 6.46 -4.43
N LEU A 36 2.52 5.44 -4.63
CA LEU A 36 2.93 4.04 -4.47
C LEU A 36 4.08 3.67 -5.41
N HIS A 37 4.20 4.33 -6.56
CA HIS A 37 5.33 4.16 -7.47
C HIS A 37 6.69 4.37 -6.77
N GLN A 38 6.80 5.30 -5.82
CA GLN A 38 8.02 5.51 -5.04
C GLN A 38 8.33 4.33 -4.12
N GLN A 39 7.30 3.73 -3.50
CA GLN A 39 7.47 2.55 -2.67
C GLN A 39 7.85 1.33 -3.50
N SER A 40 7.20 1.15 -4.65
CA SER A 40 7.52 0.06 -5.59
C SER A 40 8.94 0.22 -6.15
N TYR A 41 9.36 1.44 -6.50
CA TYR A 41 10.74 1.76 -6.88
C TYR A 41 11.74 1.38 -5.79
N MET A 42 11.53 1.85 -4.55
CA MET A 42 12.41 1.54 -3.43
C MET A 42 12.45 0.05 -3.10
N SER A 43 11.30 -0.62 -3.18
CA SER A 43 11.21 -2.07 -2.99
C SER A 43 12.01 -2.82 -4.06
N MET A 44 11.87 -2.46 -5.32
CA MET A 44 12.63 -3.06 -6.41
C MET A 44 14.13 -2.79 -6.27
N ARG A 45 14.51 -1.55 -5.97
CA ARG A 45 15.91 -1.15 -5.77
C ARG A 45 16.57 -1.91 -4.63
N ASN A 46 15.85 -2.11 -3.51
CA ASN A 46 16.38 -2.86 -2.37
C ASN A 46 16.46 -4.36 -2.66
N PHE A 47 15.50 -4.92 -3.39
CA PHE A 47 15.48 -6.32 -3.75
C PHE A 47 16.57 -6.68 -4.75
N PHE A 48 16.86 -5.78 -5.69
CA PHE A 48 17.85 -5.99 -6.75
C PHE A 48 19.19 -5.29 -6.48
N SER A 49 19.67 -5.32 -5.23
CA SER A 49 20.90 -4.59 -4.86
C SER A 49 22.20 -5.19 -5.42
N GLU A 50 22.22 -6.43 -5.91
CA GLU A 50 23.49 -7.09 -6.18
C GLU A 50 23.74 -7.61 -7.61
N THR A 51 22.80 -8.16 -8.36
CA THR A 51 23.04 -8.64 -9.75
C THR A 51 21.74 -8.89 -10.50
N HIS A 52 21.24 -7.91 -11.18
CA HIS A 52 19.98 -8.02 -11.91
C HIS A 52 20.03 -7.32 -13.25
N VAL A 53 19.18 -7.79 -14.17
CA VAL A 53 19.05 -7.23 -15.51
C VAL A 53 18.22 -5.94 -15.49
N LEU A 54 17.38 -5.79 -14.47
CA LEU A 54 16.49 -4.63 -14.33
C LEU A 54 17.13 -3.47 -13.55
N THR A 55 16.95 -2.27 -14.07
CA THR A 55 17.37 -1.03 -13.44
C THR A 55 16.14 -0.15 -13.16
N PRO A 56 15.72 0.00 -11.91
CA PRO A 56 14.62 0.91 -11.57
C PRO A 56 15.06 2.36 -11.76
N VAL A 57 14.25 3.16 -12.44
CA VAL A 57 14.48 4.59 -12.68
C VAL A 57 13.25 5.41 -12.32
N MET A 58 13.48 6.57 -11.70
CA MET A 58 12.47 7.58 -11.43
C MET A 58 12.52 8.69 -12.48
N TYR A 59 11.54 9.60 -12.44
CA TYR A 59 11.44 10.69 -13.38
C TYR A 59 12.75 11.50 -13.50
N ASP A 60 13.37 11.85 -12.39
CA ASP A 60 14.60 12.66 -12.36
C ASP A 60 15.85 11.91 -12.86
N GLU A 61 15.77 10.58 -12.96
CA GLU A 61 16.84 9.70 -13.43
C GLU A 61 16.68 9.35 -14.93
N LEU A 62 15.49 9.58 -15.49
CA LEU A 62 15.21 9.30 -16.90
C LEU A 62 15.81 10.41 -17.79
N ASP A 63 16.31 10.03 -18.96
CA ASP A 63 16.77 10.98 -19.96
C ASP A 63 15.59 11.69 -20.65
N HIS A 64 15.38 12.96 -20.32
CA HIS A 64 14.33 13.82 -20.88
C HIS A 64 14.75 14.63 -22.09
N SER A 65 15.97 14.43 -22.59
CA SER A 65 16.46 15.13 -23.77
C SER A 65 15.62 14.80 -25.01
N VAL A 66 15.82 15.56 -26.07
CA VAL A 66 15.16 15.33 -27.37
C VAL A 66 15.46 13.95 -27.94
N SER A 67 16.58 13.33 -27.55
CA SER A 67 16.98 11.97 -27.92
C SER A 67 16.74 10.94 -26.82
N GLY A 68 16.18 11.34 -25.68
CA GLY A 68 15.94 10.46 -24.53
C GLY A 68 14.92 9.36 -24.81
N TYR A 69 15.18 8.17 -24.30
CA TYR A 69 14.32 6.98 -24.41
C TYR A 69 14.50 6.09 -23.18
N ILE A 70 13.59 5.15 -22.97
CA ILE A 70 13.70 4.15 -21.90
C ILE A 70 14.64 3.04 -22.40
N LYS A 71 15.80 2.88 -21.75
CA LYS A 71 16.82 1.92 -22.17
C LYS A 71 16.39 0.47 -21.89
N PRO A 72 17.01 -0.49 -22.57
CA PRO A 72 16.78 -1.91 -22.30
C PRO A 72 17.01 -2.25 -20.83
N GLY A 73 16.03 -2.93 -20.21
CA GLY A 73 16.11 -3.30 -18.79
C GLY A 73 15.76 -2.17 -17.79
N GLU A 74 15.60 -0.93 -18.25
CA GLU A 74 15.08 0.13 -17.37
C GLU A 74 13.60 -0.11 -17.07
N VAL A 75 13.25 0.05 -15.78
CA VAL A 75 11.86 0.06 -15.27
C VAL A 75 11.55 1.48 -14.81
N PHE A 76 10.83 2.22 -15.62
CA PHE A 76 10.45 3.59 -15.32
C PHE A 76 9.22 3.63 -14.41
N PHE A 77 9.38 4.13 -13.19
CA PHE A 77 8.31 4.27 -12.21
C PHE A 77 7.62 5.61 -12.34
N VAL A 78 6.30 5.59 -12.52
CA VAL A 78 5.50 6.80 -12.72
C VAL A 78 4.24 6.80 -11.86
N ASN A 79 3.91 8.00 -11.34
CA ASN A 79 2.68 8.21 -10.61
C ASN A 79 1.50 8.36 -11.60
N TRP A 80 0.40 7.61 -11.36
CA TRP A 80 -0.80 7.69 -12.16
C TRP A 80 -1.34 9.12 -12.29
N GLU A 81 -1.38 9.86 -11.17
CA GLU A 81 -1.87 11.23 -11.14
C GLU A 81 -1.01 12.19 -11.97
N SER A 82 0.23 11.82 -12.29
CA SER A 82 1.14 12.65 -13.09
C SER A 82 0.97 12.48 -14.60
N ILE A 83 0.28 11.43 -15.05
CA ILE A 83 0.09 11.11 -16.47
C ILE A 83 -1.37 11.09 -16.92
N ASN A 84 -2.32 11.12 -16.00
CA ASN A 84 -3.74 11.00 -16.30
C ASN A 84 -4.42 12.31 -16.73
N LYS A 85 -3.71 13.42 -16.77
CA LYS A 85 -4.22 14.74 -17.18
C LYS A 85 -3.30 15.40 -18.20
N ASP A 86 -3.88 15.95 -19.26
CA ASP A 86 -3.13 16.63 -20.33
C ASP A 86 -2.34 17.88 -19.87
N LYS A 87 -2.66 18.39 -18.70
CA LYS A 87 -1.99 19.56 -18.10
C LYS A 87 -0.76 19.20 -17.27
N ASN A 88 -0.50 17.92 -17.04
CA ASN A 88 0.63 17.48 -16.21
C ASN A 88 1.95 17.65 -16.95
N ILE A 89 3.01 18.00 -16.21
CA ILE A 89 4.34 18.28 -16.74
C ILE A 89 4.93 17.07 -17.49
N LEU A 90 4.63 15.85 -17.06
CA LEU A 90 5.08 14.61 -17.72
C LEU A 90 4.42 14.35 -19.08
N VAL A 91 3.30 15.01 -19.36
CA VAL A 91 2.50 14.80 -20.57
C VAL A 91 2.74 15.92 -21.59
N ARG A 92 3.32 17.04 -21.17
CA ARG A 92 3.57 18.19 -22.02
C ARG A 92 5.00 18.21 -22.50
N ASP A 93 5.17 18.54 -23.79
CA ASP A 93 6.44 18.99 -24.31
C ASP A 93 6.76 20.39 -23.82
N THR A 94 8.01 20.60 -23.49
CA THR A 94 8.59 21.93 -23.24
C THR A 94 9.81 22.09 -24.12
N GLU A 95 10.29 23.32 -24.27
CA GLU A 95 11.48 23.59 -25.09
C GLU A 95 12.73 22.79 -24.69
N ASN A 96 12.77 22.30 -23.43
CA ASN A 96 13.92 21.61 -22.86
C ASN A 96 13.63 20.19 -22.37
N SER A 97 12.41 19.67 -22.56
CA SER A 97 12.01 18.35 -22.02
C SER A 97 10.94 17.72 -22.87
N SER A 98 11.17 16.48 -23.26
CA SER A 98 10.21 15.65 -23.99
C SER A 98 9.10 15.12 -23.07
N SER A 99 7.89 14.99 -23.59
CA SER A 99 6.81 14.32 -22.87
C SER A 99 7.10 12.83 -22.72
N ILE A 100 6.43 12.18 -21.75
CA ILE A 100 6.52 10.72 -21.59
C ILE A 100 6.09 9.99 -22.88
N TYR A 101 5.13 10.54 -23.62
CA TYR A 101 4.65 9.91 -24.84
C TYR A 101 5.68 9.97 -25.96
N ASP A 102 6.45 11.07 -26.09
CA ASP A 102 7.54 11.17 -27.06
C ASP A 102 8.70 10.25 -26.71
N ILE A 103 9.04 10.17 -25.44
CA ILE A 103 10.05 9.23 -24.91
C ILE A 103 9.64 7.79 -25.26
N VAL A 104 8.37 7.44 -25.03
CA VAL A 104 7.84 6.10 -25.36
C VAL A 104 7.78 5.86 -26.87
N GLU A 105 7.42 6.88 -27.66
CA GLU A 105 7.41 6.77 -29.10
C GLU A 105 8.80 6.49 -29.66
N ARG A 106 9.82 7.24 -29.23
CA ARG A 106 11.22 6.97 -29.59
C ARG A 106 11.68 5.60 -29.15
N THR A 107 11.37 5.21 -27.90
CA THR A 107 11.70 3.89 -27.37
C THR A 107 11.21 2.77 -28.30
N LYS A 108 9.98 2.88 -28.80
CA LYS A 108 9.37 1.86 -29.68
C LYS A 108 9.81 1.95 -31.12
N ASN A 109 9.83 3.18 -31.68
CA ASN A 109 9.95 3.36 -33.12
C ASN A 109 11.42 3.52 -33.57
N GLU A 110 12.26 4.19 -32.79
CA GLU A 110 13.66 4.43 -33.12
C GLU A 110 14.58 3.34 -32.53
N HIS A 111 14.30 2.92 -31.31
CA HIS A 111 15.11 1.89 -30.62
C HIS A 111 14.50 0.48 -30.71
N HIS A 112 13.34 0.33 -31.33
CA HIS A 112 12.65 -0.96 -31.55
C HIS A 112 12.42 -1.77 -30.28
N LEU A 113 12.28 -1.12 -29.13
CA LEU A 113 12.03 -1.77 -27.84
C LEU A 113 10.52 -1.93 -27.58
N PRO A 114 10.02 -3.16 -27.54
CA PRO A 114 8.63 -3.40 -27.12
C PRO A 114 8.42 -2.89 -25.68
N LEU A 115 7.27 -2.23 -25.45
CA LEU A 115 6.92 -1.70 -24.16
C LEU A 115 6.08 -2.68 -23.35
N ILE A 116 6.48 -2.93 -22.12
CA ILE A 116 5.67 -3.60 -21.10
C ILE A 116 5.16 -2.52 -20.14
N VAL A 117 3.86 -2.50 -19.88
CA VAL A 117 3.26 -1.62 -18.86
C VAL A 117 2.75 -2.45 -17.71
N VAL A 118 3.24 -2.15 -16.51
CA VAL A 118 2.75 -2.70 -15.24
C VAL A 118 1.85 -1.69 -14.57
N ILE A 119 0.64 -2.09 -14.18
CA ILE A 119 -0.34 -1.27 -13.49
C ILE A 119 -0.55 -1.87 -12.11
N ASP A 120 0.04 -1.22 -11.11
CA ASP A 120 -0.10 -1.62 -9.71
C ASP A 120 -1.36 -0.98 -9.10
N GLU A 121 -2.03 -1.72 -8.20
CA GLU A 121 -3.33 -1.36 -7.62
C GLU A 121 -4.37 -1.02 -8.70
N GLU A 122 -4.50 -1.92 -9.66
CA GLU A 122 -5.33 -1.80 -10.88
C GLU A 122 -6.75 -1.29 -10.60
N HIS A 123 -7.34 -1.69 -9.46
CA HIS A 123 -8.69 -1.27 -9.08
C HIS A 123 -8.83 0.26 -8.93
N MET A 124 -7.74 0.98 -8.67
CA MET A 124 -7.69 2.45 -8.60
C MET A 124 -7.64 3.10 -9.98
N PHE A 125 -7.18 2.35 -10.98
CA PHE A 125 -6.99 2.84 -12.34
C PHE A 125 -8.31 3.00 -13.11
N GLY A 126 -9.34 2.19 -12.83
CA GLY A 126 -10.56 2.09 -13.63
C GLY A 126 -11.82 2.76 -13.08
N SER A 127 -11.92 3.05 -11.77
CA SER A 127 -13.23 3.36 -11.17
C SER A 127 -13.72 4.81 -11.35
N ARG A 128 -12.85 5.80 -11.43
CA ARG A 128 -13.21 7.23 -11.54
C ARG A 128 -12.95 7.87 -12.89
N ASN A 129 -12.09 7.29 -13.71
CA ASN A 129 -11.60 7.89 -14.94
C ASN A 129 -11.36 6.85 -16.05
N ALA A 130 -12.29 5.92 -16.28
CA ALA A 130 -12.12 4.89 -17.30
C ALA A 130 -11.68 5.46 -18.66
N LYS A 131 -12.26 6.59 -19.08
CA LYS A 131 -11.87 7.29 -20.33
C LYS A 131 -10.42 7.81 -20.29
N GLN A 132 -9.92 8.22 -19.12
CA GLN A 132 -8.54 8.69 -18.98
C GLN A 132 -7.55 7.52 -18.99
N SER A 133 -7.89 6.41 -18.37
CA SER A 133 -7.08 5.20 -18.38
C SER A 133 -6.93 4.65 -19.78
N GLU A 134 -8.02 4.54 -20.51
CA GLU A 134 -8.00 4.13 -21.92
C GLU A 134 -7.16 5.07 -22.78
N LYS A 135 -7.27 6.39 -22.55
CA LYS A 135 -6.48 7.38 -23.30
C LYS A 135 -4.97 7.21 -23.03
N VAL A 136 -4.57 7.06 -21.76
CA VAL A 136 -3.17 6.86 -21.39
C VAL A 136 -2.63 5.56 -21.99
N LEU A 137 -3.35 4.45 -21.86
CA LEU A 137 -2.93 3.16 -22.41
C LEU A 137 -2.88 3.16 -23.93
N LYS A 138 -3.83 3.84 -24.59
CA LYS A 138 -3.80 4.01 -26.05
C LYS A 138 -2.57 4.81 -26.50
N ASN A 139 -2.19 5.86 -25.78
CA ASN A 139 -1.01 6.67 -26.09
C ASN A 139 0.30 5.90 -25.82
N LEU A 140 0.38 5.16 -24.71
CA LEU A 140 1.52 4.29 -24.43
C LEU A 140 1.62 3.12 -25.39
N ASN A 141 0.47 2.58 -25.83
CA ASN A 141 0.35 1.46 -26.76
C ASN A 141 1.32 0.30 -26.41
N PRO A 142 1.18 -0.31 -25.21
CA PRO A 142 2.09 -1.37 -24.77
C PRO A 142 1.92 -2.66 -25.59
N LYS A 143 3.00 -3.42 -25.72
CA LYS A 143 2.97 -4.78 -26.28
C LYS A 143 2.35 -5.76 -25.29
N VAL A 144 2.64 -5.57 -24.00
CA VAL A 144 2.12 -6.37 -22.88
C VAL A 144 1.68 -5.43 -21.78
N GLU A 145 0.53 -5.73 -21.19
CA GLU A 145 -0.04 -5.03 -20.05
C GLU A 145 -0.19 -6.03 -18.90
N ILE A 146 0.42 -5.76 -17.76
CA ILE A 146 0.38 -6.57 -16.54
C ILE A 146 -0.36 -5.78 -15.49
N ARG A 147 -1.53 -6.26 -15.06
CA ARG A 147 -2.32 -5.64 -14.00
C ARG A 147 -2.17 -6.39 -12.70
N ILE A 148 -1.89 -5.67 -11.62
CA ILE A 148 -1.65 -6.21 -10.29
C ILE A 148 -2.69 -5.62 -9.33
N SER A 149 -3.44 -6.48 -8.64
CA SER A 149 -4.42 -6.04 -7.64
C SER A 149 -4.72 -7.14 -6.63
N ALA A 150 -5.09 -6.74 -5.41
CA ALA A 150 -5.71 -7.64 -4.44
C ALA A 150 -7.23 -7.79 -4.69
N THR A 151 -7.82 -6.78 -5.33
CA THR A 151 -9.26 -6.68 -5.62
C THR A 151 -9.45 -6.23 -7.07
N PRO A 152 -9.16 -7.10 -8.06
CA PRO A 152 -9.22 -6.73 -9.47
C PRO A 152 -10.66 -6.40 -9.90
N GLN A 153 -10.80 -5.49 -10.86
CA GLN A 153 -12.10 -5.15 -11.41
C GLN A 153 -12.64 -6.29 -12.28
N LYS A 154 -13.96 -6.47 -12.25
CA LYS A 154 -14.63 -7.50 -13.08
C LYS A 154 -14.38 -7.32 -14.58
N THR A 155 -14.32 -6.07 -15.03
CA THR A 155 -14.01 -5.74 -16.45
C THR A 155 -12.59 -6.16 -16.81
N SER A 156 -11.61 -5.87 -15.95
CA SER A 156 -10.22 -6.28 -16.19
C SER A 156 -10.06 -7.79 -16.22
N LEU A 157 -10.75 -8.51 -15.35
CA LEU A 157 -10.75 -9.98 -15.35
C LEU A 157 -11.38 -10.55 -16.64
N ALA A 158 -12.45 -9.92 -17.15
CA ALA A 158 -13.11 -10.36 -18.37
C ALA A 158 -12.26 -10.14 -19.64
N GLU A 159 -11.41 -9.12 -19.65
CA GLU A 159 -10.54 -8.74 -20.77
C GLU A 159 -9.15 -9.40 -20.71
N ALA A 160 -8.78 -9.95 -19.55
CA ALA A 160 -7.48 -10.58 -19.35
C ALA A 160 -7.33 -11.83 -20.24
N LYS A 161 -6.19 -11.92 -20.94
CA LYS A 161 -5.81 -13.13 -21.71
C LYS A 161 -5.37 -14.25 -20.79
N GLU A 162 -4.75 -13.90 -19.68
CA GLU A 162 -4.25 -14.82 -18.68
C GLU A 162 -4.43 -14.22 -17.29
N ILE A 163 -4.79 -15.04 -16.32
CA ILE A 163 -5.02 -14.64 -14.94
C ILE A 163 -4.18 -15.55 -14.04
N VAL A 164 -3.31 -14.96 -13.24
CA VAL A 164 -2.55 -15.65 -12.21
C VAL A 164 -3.11 -15.27 -10.85
N ILE A 165 -3.57 -16.24 -10.09
CA ILE A 165 -4.08 -16.07 -8.73
C ILE A 165 -3.07 -16.68 -7.77
N VAL A 166 -2.63 -15.90 -6.78
CA VAL A 166 -1.86 -16.40 -5.64
C VAL A 166 -2.85 -16.72 -4.53
N PRO A 167 -3.08 -18.01 -4.22
CA PRO A 167 -4.01 -18.41 -3.16
C PRO A 167 -3.55 -17.87 -1.80
N ARG A 168 -4.54 -17.56 -0.94
CA ARG A 168 -4.24 -17.13 0.44
C ARG A 168 -3.46 -18.19 1.22
N GLU A 169 -3.76 -19.44 0.98
CA GLU A 169 -3.13 -20.61 1.60
C GLU A 169 -1.62 -20.69 1.30
N ASP A 170 -1.21 -20.28 0.10
CA ASP A 170 0.20 -20.22 -0.26
C ASP A 170 0.92 -19.11 0.50
N VAL A 171 0.27 -17.94 0.65
CA VAL A 171 0.84 -16.82 1.41
C VAL A 171 0.94 -17.13 2.92
N ILE A 172 -0.02 -17.91 3.45
CA ILE A 172 0.01 -18.44 4.83
C ILE A 172 1.15 -19.44 4.99
N ARG A 173 1.28 -20.39 4.05
CA ARG A 173 2.34 -21.41 4.08
C ARG A 173 3.74 -20.80 4.06
N GLU A 174 3.90 -19.67 3.39
CA GLU A 174 5.15 -18.88 3.39
C GLU A 174 5.26 -17.94 4.62
N GLU A 175 4.36 -18.08 5.60
CA GLU A 175 4.34 -17.34 6.88
C GLU A 175 4.40 -15.81 6.71
N MET A 176 3.94 -15.29 5.56
CA MET A 176 3.95 -13.86 5.25
C MET A 176 2.78 -13.10 5.89
N ILE A 177 1.69 -13.79 6.14
CA ILE A 177 0.47 -13.26 6.78
C ILE A 177 0.00 -14.19 7.89
N LYS A 178 -0.77 -13.64 8.82
CA LYS A 178 -1.44 -14.40 9.87
C LYS A 178 -2.43 -15.40 9.28
N ASP A 179 -2.57 -16.54 9.90
CA ASP A 179 -3.47 -17.61 9.49
C ASP A 179 -4.93 -17.26 9.76
N GLY A 180 -5.20 -16.47 10.79
CA GLY A 180 -6.53 -16.08 11.21
C GLY A 180 -6.71 -14.60 11.52
N ILE A 181 -7.97 -14.21 11.67
CA ILE A 181 -8.40 -12.92 12.20
C ILE A 181 -9.60 -13.14 13.13
N THR A 182 -9.56 -12.53 14.28
CA THR A 182 -10.68 -12.56 15.22
C THR A 182 -11.44 -11.25 15.15
N ILE A 183 -12.75 -11.33 14.93
CA ILE A 183 -13.64 -10.17 14.82
C ILE A 183 -14.48 -10.06 16.07
N ASN A 184 -14.55 -8.88 16.67
CA ASN A 184 -15.37 -8.55 17.83
C ASN A 184 -15.24 -9.52 19.02
N ALA A 185 -14.02 -10.01 19.26
CA ALA A 185 -13.75 -10.91 20.39
C ALA A 185 -14.06 -10.22 21.72
N GLY A 186 -14.90 -10.83 22.55
CA GLY A 186 -15.26 -10.33 23.87
C GLY A 186 -16.33 -9.23 23.88
N VAL A 187 -16.82 -8.81 22.70
CA VAL A 187 -17.96 -7.87 22.61
C VAL A 187 -19.24 -8.58 23.00
N ARG A 188 -20.01 -8.02 23.95
CA ARG A 188 -21.32 -8.52 24.38
C ARG A 188 -22.41 -7.68 23.73
N GLU A 189 -23.43 -8.34 23.18
CA GLU A 189 -24.56 -7.68 22.49
C GLU A 189 -25.46 -6.84 23.41
N ASP A 190 -25.40 -7.05 24.73
CA ASP A 190 -26.28 -6.44 25.73
C ASP A 190 -25.76 -5.13 26.35
N ASP A 191 -24.57 -4.68 25.99
CA ASP A 191 -24.01 -3.44 26.56
C ASP A 191 -24.60 -2.24 25.81
N GLY A 192 -25.62 -1.61 26.41
CA GLY A 192 -26.34 -0.46 25.82
C GLY A 192 -25.42 0.67 25.36
N MET A 193 -25.85 1.42 24.34
CA MET A 193 -25.08 2.39 23.53
C MET A 193 -24.29 3.46 24.33
N VAL A 194 -24.59 3.71 25.59
CA VAL A 194 -23.90 4.68 26.43
C VAL A 194 -22.70 4.03 27.08
N GLY A 195 -21.53 4.19 26.47
CA GLY A 195 -20.26 3.59 26.94
C GLY A 195 -19.67 2.53 26.00
N GLU A 196 -20.41 2.10 24.98
CA GLU A 196 -19.97 1.08 24.02
C GLU A 196 -18.63 1.43 23.37
N ASN A 197 -18.46 2.67 22.90
CA ASN A 197 -17.23 3.12 22.25
C ASN A 197 -16.01 3.09 23.20
N ALA A 198 -16.20 3.47 24.48
CA ALA A 198 -15.15 3.42 25.48
C ALA A 198 -14.78 1.95 25.81
N TYR A 199 -15.78 1.08 25.94
CA TYR A 199 -15.59 -0.35 26.15
C TYR A 199 -14.85 -1.03 25.00
N LEU A 200 -15.18 -0.72 23.75
CA LEU A 200 -14.48 -1.22 22.57
C LEU A 200 -13.01 -0.79 22.54
N LEU A 201 -12.72 0.45 22.95
CA LEU A 201 -11.35 0.94 23.07
C LEU A 201 -10.58 0.16 24.14
N ASP A 202 -11.20 -0.10 25.29
CA ASP A 202 -10.59 -0.88 26.38
C ASP A 202 -10.28 -2.30 25.97
N LEU A 203 -11.20 -2.97 25.27
CA LEU A 203 -10.97 -4.31 24.70
C LEU A 203 -9.81 -4.33 23.71
N ALA A 204 -9.75 -3.35 22.82
CA ALA A 204 -8.66 -3.24 21.84
C ALA A 204 -7.29 -3.05 22.50
N LEU A 205 -7.21 -2.20 23.55
CA LEU A 205 -6.01 -1.98 24.33
C LEU A 205 -5.62 -3.21 25.14
N ALA A 206 -6.59 -3.91 25.74
CA ALA A 206 -6.36 -5.17 26.44
C ALA A 206 -5.77 -6.23 25.49
N LYS A 207 -6.34 -6.37 24.28
CA LYS A 207 -5.82 -7.30 23.28
C LYS A 207 -4.41 -6.94 22.83
N ARG A 208 -4.15 -5.65 22.58
CA ARG A 208 -2.79 -5.20 22.27
C ARG A 208 -1.79 -5.56 23.37
N LYS A 209 -2.16 -5.36 24.65
CA LYS A 209 -1.32 -5.69 25.80
C LYS A 209 -1.07 -7.21 25.92
N GLU A 210 -2.07 -8.03 25.61
CA GLU A 210 -1.96 -9.48 25.53
C GLU A 210 -0.93 -9.90 24.49
N LEU A 211 -1.04 -9.37 23.27
CA LEU A 211 -0.10 -9.64 22.17
C LEU A 211 1.32 -9.20 22.50
N LYS A 212 1.48 -8.04 23.16
CA LYS A 212 2.81 -7.60 23.62
C LYS A 212 3.45 -8.60 24.57
N LYS A 213 2.69 -9.10 25.56
CA LYS A 213 3.18 -10.13 26.48
C LYS A 213 3.53 -11.44 25.77
N ALA A 214 2.77 -11.81 24.74
CA ALA A 214 3.06 -13.01 23.94
C ALA A 214 4.38 -12.84 23.18
N TYR A 215 4.63 -11.70 22.53
CA TYR A 215 5.93 -11.41 21.90
C TYR A 215 7.09 -11.41 22.90
N GLU A 216 6.90 -10.85 24.09
CA GLU A 216 7.90 -10.87 25.16
C GLU A 216 8.26 -12.31 25.62
N LYS A 217 7.27 -13.22 25.67
CA LYS A 217 7.50 -14.65 25.98
C LYS A 217 8.26 -15.39 24.86
N GLU A 218 8.04 -15.03 23.61
CA GLU A 218 8.80 -15.55 22.46
C GLU A 218 10.24 -14.97 22.41
N GLY A 219 10.57 -14.03 23.28
CA GLY A 219 11.90 -13.40 23.34
C GLY A 219 12.14 -12.39 22.22
N VAL A 220 11.08 -11.96 21.48
CA VAL A 220 11.19 -11.00 20.39
C VAL A 220 10.79 -9.59 20.82
N ARG A 221 11.45 -8.59 20.26
CA ARG A 221 11.23 -7.19 20.61
C ARG A 221 10.27 -6.52 19.63
N ILE A 222 8.99 -6.92 19.71
CA ILE A 222 7.91 -6.34 18.91
C ILE A 222 6.94 -5.60 19.83
N ASN A 223 6.69 -4.32 19.52
CA ASN A 223 5.67 -3.53 20.17
C ASN A 223 4.43 -3.46 19.26
N PRO A 224 3.38 -4.29 19.50
CA PRO A 224 2.22 -4.34 18.64
C PRO A 224 1.51 -2.98 18.62
N LEU A 225 1.09 -2.54 17.42
CA LEU A 225 0.41 -1.27 17.21
C LEU A 225 -1.10 -1.49 17.11
N LEU A 226 -1.85 -0.69 17.88
CA LEU A 226 -3.30 -0.55 17.74
C LEU A 226 -3.62 0.54 16.70
N LEU A 227 -4.32 0.16 15.65
CA LEU A 227 -4.88 1.08 14.65
C LEU A 227 -6.29 1.51 15.07
N ILE A 228 -6.52 2.81 15.23
CA ILE A 228 -7.84 3.35 15.58
C ILE A 228 -8.32 4.23 14.44
N GLN A 229 -9.32 3.73 13.71
CA GLN A 229 -9.94 4.46 12.62
C GLN A 229 -11.08 5.33 13.16
N LEU A 230 -10.92 6.65 13.03
CA LEU A 230 -11.91 7.64 13.43
C LEU A 230 -12.97 7.88 12.34
N PRO A 231 -14.14 8.43 12.68
CA PRO A 231 -15.15 8.87 11.71
C PRO A 231 -14.62 9.88 10.70
N ASN A 232 -15.31 10.08 9.59
CA ASN A 232 -14.82 10.86 8.45
C ASN A 232 -14.67 12.36 8.78
N ASP A 233 -13.65 13.00 8.23
CA ASP A 233 -13.04 14.26 8.66
C ASP A 233 -13.35 15.45 7.77
N ASN A 234 -14.52 15.64 7.31
CA ASN A 234 -14.87 17.01 6.99
C ASN A 234 -15.19 17.71 8.32
N SER A 235 -14.26 18.52 8.82
CA SER A 235 -14.43 19.26 10.07
C SER A 235 -15.68 20.14 10.05
N GLU A 236 -16.17 20.50 8.85
CA GLU A 236 -17.45 21.20 8.62
C GLU A 236 -18.67 20.26 8.65
N THR A 237 -18.47 18.94 8.54
CA THR A 237 -19.54 17.93 8.45
C THR A 237 -19.52 16.87 9.56
N LEU A 238 -18.56 16.93 10.50
CA LEU A 238 -18.62 16.10 11.71
C LEU A 238 -19.85 16.49 12.52
N ASN A 239 -20.76 15.55 12.71
CA ASN A 239 -21.85 15.73 13.66
C ASN A 239 -21.32 15.74 15.11
N GLU A 240 -22.13 16.19 16.06
CA GLU A 240 -21.73 16.26 17.48
C GLU A 240 -21.30 14.90 18.04
N GLY A 241 -21.94 13.82 17.61
CA GLY A 241 -21.61 12.46 18.04
C GLY A 241 -20.24 12.01 17.57
N GLU A 242 -19.85 12.32 16.33
CA GLU A 242 -18.52 11.97 15.80
C GLU A 242 -17.39 12.75 16.48
N ARG A 243 -17.61 14.03 16.84
CA ARG A 243 -16.67 14.82 17.65
C ARG A 243 -16.50 14.22 19.03
N ALA A 244 -17.62 13.85 19.68
CA ALA A 244 -17.59 13.21 20.99
C ALA A 244 -16.78 11.90 21.00
N ILE A 245 -16.83 11.11 19.92
CA ILE A 245 -16.01 9.90 19.79
C ILE A 245 -14.51 10.26 19.73
N VAL A 246 -14.12 11.24 18.93
CA VAL A 246 -12.71 11.67 18.81
C VAL A 246 -12.16 12.15 20.14
N ASP A 247 -12.95 13.00 20.84
CA ASP A 247 -12.56 13.56 22.13
C ASP A 247 -12.51 12.47 23.21
N MET A 248 -13.49 11.57 23.24
CA MET A 248 -13.50 10.42 24.14
C MET A 248 -12.26 9.54 23.95
N VAL A 249 -11.92 9.19 22.69
CA VAL A 249 -10.75 8.35 22.40
C VAL A 249 -9.48 9.04 22.86
N LYS A 250 -9.24 10.30 22.50
CA LYS A 250 -8.03 11.03 22.92
C LYS A 250 -7.94 11.17 24.43
N ASN A 251 -9.01 11.58 25.10
CA ASN A 251 -9.01 11.76 26.56
C ASN A 251 -8.78 10.44 27.29
N ARG A 252 -9.46 9.36 26.86
CA ARG A 252 -9.31 8.07 27.53
C ARG A 252 -7.92 7.46 27.36
N LEU A 253 -7.33 7.56 26.14
CA LEU A 253 -5.95 7.14 25.90
C LEU A 253 -4.96 7.87 26.80
N ASP A 254 -5.14 9.18 26.99
CA ASP A 254 -4.26 10.00 27.80
C ASP A 254 -4.48 9.73 29.30
N THR A 255 -5.71 9.88 29.80
CA THR A 255 -5.98 9.86 31.24
C THR A 255 -5.96 8.47 31.87
N GLU A 256 -6.42 7.43 31.17
CA GLU A 256 -6.55 6.08 31.71
C GLU A 256 -5.34 5.18 31.39
N TYR A 257 -4.68 5.43 30.25
CA TYR A 257 -3.65 4.54 29.71
C TYR A 257 -2.27 5.18 29.59
N ASP A 258 -2.14 6.47 29.87
CA ASP A 258 -0.89 7.23 29.66
C ASP A 258 -0.35 7.05 28.22
N ILE A 259 -1.26 7.10 27.22
CA ILE A 259 -0.95 7.03 25.81
C ILE A 259 -1.28 8.38 25.19
N ASN A 260 -0.27 9.22 25.00
CA ASN A 260 -0.42 10.57 24.45
C ASN A 260 0.71 10.90 23.46
N THR A 261 0.61 12.03 22.81
CA THR A 261 1.60 12.46 21.80
C THR A 261 2.90 12.92 22.43
N ASP A 262 2.89 13.39 23.67
CA ASP A 262 4.04 13.99 24.35
C ASP A 262 5.01 12.92 24.83
N ASN A 263 4.50 11.76 25.26
CA ASN A 263 5.32 10.61 25.63
C ASN A 263 5.67 9.68 24.45
N GLY A 264 5.23 10.02 23.22
CA GLY A 264 5.52 9.28 22.01
C GLY A 264 4.72 7.98 21.80
N LYS A 265 3.84 7.61 22.75
CA LYS A 265 3.04 6.39 22.65
C LYS A 265 1.83 6.53 21.71
N LEU A 266 1.39 7.77 21.43
CA LEU A 266 0.31 8.07 20.48
C LEU A 266 0.88 8.69 19.21
N ALA A 267 0.56 8.10 18.05
CA ALA A 267 0.73 8.72 16.77
C ALA A 267 -0.62 9.23 16.23
N ILE A 268 -0.57 10.31 15.45
CA ILE A 268 -1.74 10.90 14.80
C ILE A 268 -1.44 11.09 13.32
N TRP A 269 -2.33 10.55 12.48
CA TRP A 269 -2.29 10.72 11.02
C TRP A 269 -3.64 11.16 10.50
N LEU A 270 -3.91 12.44 10.67
CA LEU A 270 -5.12 13.10 10.19
C LEU A 270 -4.77 14.13 9.11
N SER A 271 -5.75 14.63 8.39
CA SER A 271 -5.52 15.68 7.37
C SER A 271 -4.98 16.97 7.98
N THR A 272 -5.45 17.31 9.17
CA THR A 272 -5.13 18.55 9.90
C THR A 272 -4.02 18.37 10.95
N GLU A 273 -3.69 17.14 11.33
CA GLU A 273 -2.73 16.87 12.39
C GLU A 273 -1.88 15.63 12.05
N LYS A 274 -0.56 15.78 12.13
CA LYS A 274 0.41 14.67 11.95
C LYS A 274 1.44 14.73 13.06
N LYS A 275 1.52 13.68 13.89
CA LYS A 275 2.45 13.58 15.01
C LYS A 275 2.99 12.14 15.14
N ASN A 276 4.26 12.02 15.52
CA ASN A 276 4.94 10.76 15.85
C ASN A 276 4.88 9.68 14.76
N LEU A 277 4.96 10.08 13.48
CA LEU A 277 4.86 9.15 12.35
C LEU A 277 6.20 8.56 11.92
N GLU A 278 7.32 9.12 12.36
CA GLU A 278 8.65 8.68 11.95
C GLU A 278 8.98 7.30 12.52
N GLY A 279 9.41 6.39 11.62
CA GLY A 279 9.79 5.02 12.00
C GLY A 279 8.67 4.21 12.64
N LEU A 280 7.43 4.59 12.41
CA LEU A 280 6.25 3.94 13.02
C LEU A 280 6.14 2.46 12.62
N GLU A 281 6.69 2.07 11.49
CA GLU A 281 6.74 0.70 10.97
C GLU A 281 7.77 -0.20 11.66
N LYS A 282 8.73 0.37 12.38
CA LYS A 282 9.78 -0.40 13.06
C LYS A 282 9.22 -1.19 14.22
N ASN A 283 9.55 -2.47 14.32
CA ASN A 283 9.01 -3.39 15.33
C ASN A 283 9.13 -2.90 16.78
N TYR A 284 10.21 -2.18 17.10
CA TYR A 284 10.52 -1.68 18.43
C TYR A 284 10.11 -0.22 18.68
N ASN A 285 9.41 0.44 17.75
CA ASN A 285 8.95 1.81 17.93
C ASN A 285 8.02 1.93 19.15
N LEU A 286 8.15 3.02 19.93
CA LEU A 286 7.45 3.23 21.20
C LEU A 286 5.93 3.41 21.03
N THR A 287 5.48 3.84 19.87
CA THR A 287 4.07 4.12 19.63
C THR A 287 3.22 2.88 19.83
N GLU A 288 2.17 3.03 20.63
CA GLU A 288 1.23 1.99 21.01
C GLU A 288 -0.09 2.07 20.24
N ALA A 289 -0.53 3.28 19.92
CA ALA A 289 -1.75 3.54 19.18
C ALA A 289 -1.53 4.56 18.08
N LEU A 290 -2.25 4.39 16.96
CA LEU A 290 -2.29 5.32 15.83
C LEU A 290 -3.73 5.71 15.55
N LEU A 291 -4.03 7.01 15.70
CA LEU A 291 -5.29 7.59 15.25
C LEU A 291 -5.20 7.96 13.77
N PHE A 292 -6.12 7.45 12.97
CA PHE A 292 -6.16 7.75 11.54
C PHE A 292 -7.60 7.83 11.01
N LYS A 293 -7.79 8.38 9.82
CA LYS A 293 -9.08 8.43 9.13
C LYS A 293 -9.07 7.72 7.79
N GLN A 294 -8.36 8.22 6.79
CA GLN A 294 -8.28 7.60 5.46
C GLN A 294 -6.86 7.30 5.00
N ALA A 295 -5.87 8.02 5.53
CA ALA A 295 -4.51 8.07 4.99
C ALA A 295 -3.78 6.71 4.95
N ILE A 296 -4.19 5.76 5.80
CA ILE A 296 -3.55 4.45 5.90
C ILE A 296 -4.02 3.50 4.81
N ALA A 297 -5.15 3.77 4.15
CA ALA A 297 -5.72 2.84 3.17
C ALA A 297 -4.82 2.58 1.96
N LEU A 298 -3.89 3.48 1.65
CA LEU A 298 -3.07 3.40 0.44
C LEU A 298 -1.57 3.42 0.78
N GLY A 299 -0.92 2.29 0.59
CA GLY A 299 0.53 2.18 0.52
C GLY A 299 1.31 2.11 1.82
N TRP A 300 0.75 2.46 2.99
CA TRP A 300 1.50 2.36 4.24
C TRP A 300 1.66 0.90 4.71
N ASP A 301 2.87 0.53 5.05
CA ASP A 301 3.24 -0.81 5.52
C ASP A 301 3.73 -0.77 6.96
N CYS A 302 3.03 -1.48 7.85
CA CYS A 302 3.40 -1.59 9.24
C CYS A 302 3.05 -2.99 9.77
N PRO A 303 3.94 -3.98 9.59
CA PRO A 303 3.66 -5.37 9.94
C PRO A 303 3.38 -5.60 11.43
N ARG A 304 3.90 -4.74 12.32
CA ARG A 304 3.59 -4.78 13.76
C ARG A 304 2.17 -4.30 14.12
N ALA A 305 1.40 -3.75 13.18
CA ALA A 305 -0.02 -3.44 13.39
C ALA A 305 -0.80 -4.75 13.55
N ALA A 306 -1.37 -4.96 14.73
CA ALA A 306 -1.95 -6.24 15.11
C ALA A 306 -3.40 -6.15 15.59
N VAL A 307 -3.86 -4.97 15.98
CA VAL A 307 -5.23 -4.72 16.43
C VAL A 307 -5.80 -3.55 15.63
N LEU A 308 -7.06 -3.67 15.23
CA LEU A 308 -7.78 -2.63 14.48
C LEU A 308 -9.12 -2.35 15.15
N LEU A 309 -9.34 -1.10 15.53
CA LEU A 309 -10.58 -0.58 16.05
C LEU A 309 -11.17 0.43 15.07
N ILE A 310 -12.43 0.27 14.70
CA ILE A 310 -13.08 1.08 13.67
C ILE A 310 -14.31 1.77 14.26
N PHE A 311 -14.31 3.10 14.29
CA PHE A 311 -15.43 3.95 14.73
C PHE A 311 -16.18 4.58 13.56
N ARG A 312 -16.29 3.88 12.44
CA ARG A 312 -17.04 4.36 11.27
C ARG A 312 -17.72 3.22 10.53
N ASP A 313 -18.77 3.53 9.80
CA ASP A 313 -19.38 2.56 8.90
C ASP A 313 -18.47 2.29 7.71
N ILE A 314 -18.20 1.03 7.45
CA ILE A 314 -17.46 0.57 6.27
C ILE A 314 -18.44 0.51 5.10
N LYS A 315 -18.41 1.53 4.24
CA LYS A 315 -19.31 1.63 3.07
C LYS A 315 -18.84 0.84 1.84
N SER A 316 -17.59 0.37 1.82
CA SER A 316 -16.99 -0.34 0.69
C SER A 316 -16.24 -1.57 1.17
N THR A 317 -16.55 -2.71 0.57
CA THR A 317 -15.86 -3.98 0.83
C THR A 317 -14.37 -3.89 0.52
N GLU A 318 -14.00 -3.17 -0.54
CA GLU A 318 -12.59 -2.98 -0.94
C GLU A 318 -11.81 -2.24 0.13
N PHE A 319 -12.38 -1.14 0.65
CA PHE A 319 -11.75 -0.37 1.72
C PHE A 319 -11.60 -1.19 3.01
N GLY A 320 -12.64 -1.94 3.38
CA GLY A 320 -12.62 -2.85 4.53
C GLY A 320 -11.53 -3.91 4.38
N THR A 321 -11.47 -4.59 3.23
CA THR A 321 -10.46 -5.60 2.92
C THR A 321 -9.04 -5.05 2.98
N GLN A 322 -8.80 -3.86 2.43
CA GLN A 322 -7.49 -3.22 2.44
C GLN A 322 -7.06 -2.81 3.85
N THR A 323 -7.98 -2.28 4.65
CA THR A 323 -7.69 -1.86 6.03
C THR A 323 -7.42 -3.07 6.94
N VAL A 324 -8.24 -4.10 6.85
CA VAL A 324 -8.06 -5.36 7.57
C VAL A 324 -6.78 -6.07 7.13
N GLY A 325 -6.49 -6.11 5.84
CA GLY A 325 -5.28 -6.72 5.29
C GLY A 325 -3.97 -6.16 5.85
N ARG A 326 -4.00 -4.97 6.50
CA ARG A 326 -2.82 -4.39 7.12
C ARG A 326 -2.43 -5.05 8.44
N ILE A 327 -3.42 -5.45 9.25
CA ILE A 327 -3.15 -6.16 10.49
C ILE A 327 -2.89 -7.66 10.30
N MET A 328 -3.10 -8.15 9.07
CA MET A 328 -2.83 -9.56 8.71
C MET A 328 -1.34 -9.84 8.47
N ARG A 329 -0.48 -8.86 8.35
CA ARG A 329 0.94 -9.08 8.06
C ARG A 329 1.67 -9.66 9.27
N MET A 330 2.59 -10.59 9.01
CA MET A 330 3.54 -11.02 10.04
C MET A 330 4.63 -9.96 10.19
N PRO A 331 4.98 -9.56 11.43
CA PRO A 331 6.05 -8.57 11.68
C PRO A 331 7.45 -9.10 11.32
N GLU A 332 7.61 -10.39 11.41
CA GLU A 332 8.75 -11.17 10.90
C GLU A 332 8.18 -12.29 10.05
N GLN A 333 8.88 -12.71 9.01
CA GLN A 333 8.37 -13.71 8.06
C GLN A 333 8.51 -15.14 8.62
N HIS A 334 7.93 -15.38 9.78
CA HIS A 334 7.82 -16.71 10.38
C HIS A 334 6.69 -16.73 11.43
N TYR A 335 6.15 -17.93 11.69
CA TYR A 335 5.18 -18.13 12.75
C TYR A 335 5.86 -18.35 14.09
N TYR A 336 5.24 -17.84 15.14
CA TYR A 336 5.70 -17.97 16.51
C TYR A 336 5.12 -19.24 17.14
N THR A 337 5.74 -19.68 18.26
CA THR A 337 5.25 -20.84 19.01
C THR A 337 3.88 -20.57 19.64
N ASP A 338 3.68 -19.34 20.13
CA ASP A 338 2.37 -18.91 20.63
C ASP A 338 1.42 -18.57 19.48
N GLY A 339 0.46 -19.45 19.22
CA GLY A 339 -0.50 -19.33 18.11
C GLY A 339 -1.35 -18.06 18.13
N ILE A 340 -1.40 -17.30 19.23
CA ILE A 340 -2.12 -16.01 19.29
C ILE A 340 -1.45 -14.94 18.43
N LEU A 341 -0.19 -15.14 18.06
CA LEU A 341 0.61 -14.20 17.29
C LEU A 341 0.52 -14.44 15.77
N ASN A 342 -0.02 -15.61 15.39
CA ASN A 342 -0.03 -16.11 14.02
C ASN A 342 -1.33 -15.82 13.27
#